data_d53b1ee8f854576c107b9b9f081ff0e0
#
_entry.id   d53b1ee8f854576c107b9b9f081ff0e0
#
_cell.length_a   1.000
_cell.length_b   1.000
_cell.length_c   1.000
_cell.angle_alpha   90.00
_cell.angle_beta   90.00
_cell.angle_gamma   90.00
#
_symmetry.space_group_name_H-M   'P 1'
#
loop_
_entity.id
_entity.type
_entity.pdbx_description
1 polymer ?
#
loop_
_entity_poly.entity_id
_entity_poly.type
_entity_poly.pdbx_seq_one_letter_code
_entity_poly.pdbx_strand_id
1 'polypeptide(L)'
;MKELEKTYNPADIEDRLYQKWLDNKYFHADAERGRREGKKPFTIVMPPPNVTGQLHMGHAMDSTLQDILTRFKRMQGYSALWLPGTDHAGIATQIKVEERLREEEHLTRYDLGREKFLERVWAWKEKYGNRIVEQQKKMGASCDWSRSRFTMDEGCSQAVREAFCELCLLYTSPSPRD
;
A
#
# COMPACT_ATOMS: atom_id res chain seq x y z
N MET A 1 -12.97 26.97 29.88
CA MET A 1 -12.82 26.51 28.49
C MET A 1 -11.41 26.87 28.05
N LYS A 2 -10.69 25.96 27.41
CA LYS A 2 -9.36 26.28 26.88
C LYS A 2 -9.55 27.17 25.66
N GLU A 3 -8.98 28.36 25.63
CA GLU A 3 -9.03 29.21 24.44
C GLU A 3 -8.36 28.49 23.26
N LEU A 4 -9.01 28.49 22.11
CA LEU A 4 -8.44 27.96 20.88
C LEU A 4 -7.41 28.96 20.34
N GLU A 5 -6.30 28.44 19.84
CA GLU A 5 -5.33 29.27 19.16
C GLU A 5 -5.91 29.91 17.90
N LYS A 6 -5.49 31.14 17.58
CA LYS A 6 -5.99 31.88 16.42
C LYS A 6 -5.64 31.23 15.08
N THR A 7 -4.57 30.44 15.06
CA THR A 7 -4.06 29.80 13.84
C THR A 7 -3.98 28.29 14.04
N TYR A 8 -4.49 27.52 13.09
CA TYR A 8 -4.37 26.07 13.09
C TYR A 8 -2.94 25.65 12.79
N ASN A 9 -2.33 24.90 13.72
CA ASN A 9 -1.03 24.28 13.51
C ASN A 9 -1.23 22.75 13.37
N PRO A 10 -1.07 22.17 12.16
CA PRO A 10 -1.28 20.75 11.93
C PRO A 10 -0.35 19.87 12.77
N ALA A 11 0.89 20.30 13.02
CA ALA A 11 1.88 19.52 13.77
C ALA A 11 1.44 19.17 15.19
N ASP A 12 0.66 20.06 15.84
CA ASP A 12 0.21 19.87 17.22
C ASP A 12 -1.01 18.93 17.34
N ILE A 13 -1.71 18.67 16.25
CA ILE A 13 -3.03 18.04 16.27
C ILE A 13 -3.08 16.76 15.45
N GLU A 14 -2.60 16.76 14.22
CA GLU A 14 -2.87 15.72 13.24
C GLU A 14 -2.30 14.36 13.64
N ASP A 15 -1.02 14.30 14.01
CA ASP A 15 -0.37 13.03 14.39
C ASP A 15 -1.05 12.39 15.60
N ARG A 16 -1.39 13.20 16.60
CA ARG A 16 -2.06 12.73 17.79
C ARG A 16 -3.48 12.19 17.50
N LEU A 17 -4.23 12.88 16.63
CA LEU A 17 -5.56 12.43 16.23
C LEU A 17 -5.48 11.16 15.39
N TYR A 18 -4.57 11.11 14.44
CA TYR A 18 -4.40 9.94 13.59
C TYR A 18 -4.00 8.71 14.41
N GLN A 19 -3.06 8.86 15.35
CA GLN A 19 -2.68 7.78 16.26
C GLN A 19 -3.87 7.30 17.09
N LYS A 20 -4.68 8.22 17.63
CA LYS A 20 -5.91 7.87 18.34
C LYS A 20 -6.87 7.03 17.48
N TRP A 21 -6.99 7.33 16.19
CA TRP A 21 -7.83 6.55 15.28
C TRP A 21 -7.29 5.13 15.06
N LEU A 22 -5.98 4.99 14.95
CA LEU A 22 -5.31 3.69 14.83
C LEU A 22 -5.47 2.84 16.09
N ASP A 23 -5.21 3.42 17.26
CA ASP A 23 -5.30 2.73 18.55
C ASP A 23 -6.73 2.21 18.83
N ASN A 24 -7.73 2.98 18.44
CA ASN A 24 -9.13 2.58 18.55
C ASN A 24 -9.63 1.73 17.37
N LYS A 25 -8.77 1.40 16.41
CA LYS A 25 -9.10 0.54 15.25
C LYS A 25 -10.33 1.04 14.45
N TYR A 26 -10.51 2.35 14.33
CA TYR A 26 -11.68 2.93 13.66
C TYR A 26 -11.75 2.59 12.16
N PHE A 27 -10.63 2.24 11.55
CA PHE A 27 -10.55 1.88 10.14
C PHE A 27 -10.66 0.37 9.89
N HIS A 28 -10.67 -0.42 10.96
CA HIS A 28 -10.75 -1.88 10.85
C HIS A 28 -12.17 -2.33 10.48
N ALA A 29 -12.28 -3.13 9.43
CA ALA A 29 -13.54 -3.74 9.01
C ALA A 29 -13.60 -5.20 9.48
N ASP A 30 -14.48 -5.49 10.43
CA ASP A 30 -14.75 -6.84 10.90
C ASP A 30 -15.97 -7.42 10.16
N ALA A 31 -15.72 -8.41 9.31
CA ALA A 31 -16.75 -9.01 8.47
C ALA A 31 -17.78 -9.82 9.29
N GLU A 32 -17.35 -10.48 10.37
CA GLU A 32 -18.27 -11.26 11.22
C GLU A 32 -19.15 -10.36 12.06
N ARG A 33 -18.56 -9.32 12.63
CA ARG A 33 -19.32 -8.28 13.33
C ARG A 33 -20.31 -7.60 12.37
N GLY A 34 -19.88 -7.26 11.16
CA GLY A 34 -20.74 -6.67 10.15
C GLY A 34 -21.96 -7.55 9.82
N ARG A 35 -21.75 -8.85 9.65
CA ARG A 35 -22.85 -9.81 9.44
C ARG A 35 -23.80 -9.89 10.63
N ARG A 36 -23.28 -9.99 11.85
CA ARG A 36 -24.10 -10.03 13.07
C ARG A 36 -24.94 -8.78 13.26
N GLU A 37 -24.40 -7.63 12.91
CA GLU A 37 -25.06 -6.33 13.01
C GLU A 37 -25.95 -6.00 11.78
N GLY A 38 -26.06 -6.90 10.80
CA GLY A 38 -26.82 -6.70 9.57
C GLY A 38 -26.32 -5.56 8.67
N LYS A 39 -25.03 -5.19 8.80
CA LYS A 39 -24.42 -4.14 8.01
C LYS A 39 -24.11 -4.61 6.60
N LYS A 40 -24.42 -3.78 5.61
CA LYS A 40 -24.04 -4.04 4.22
C LYS A 40 -22.53 -3.87 4.05
N PRO A 41 -21.84 -4.79 3.33
CA PRO A 41 -20.43 -4.62 3.05
C PRO A 41 -20.20 -3.54 1.99
N PHE A 42 -19.07 -2.85 2.11
CA PHE A 42 -18.54 -1.95 1.09
C PHE A 42 -17.02 -2.07 1.10
N THR A 43 -16.42 -2.41 -0.03
CA THR A 43 -14.97 -2.64 -0.10
C THR A 43 -14.36 -1.89 -1.28
N ILE A 44 -13.29 -1.16 -1.01
CA ILE A 44 -12.39 -0.62 -2.02
C ILE A 44 -11.03 -1.29 -1.82
N VAL A 45 -10.46 -1.82 -2.90
CA VAL A 45 -9.06 -2.22 -2.95
C VAL A 45 -8.30 -1.05 -3.55
N MET A 46 -7.40 -0.46 -2.77
CA MET A 46 -6.56 0.64 -3.26
C MET A 46 -5.70 0.14 -4.41
N PRO A 47 -5.67 0.85 -5.56
CA PRO A 47 -4.64 0.61 -6.57
C PRO A 47 -3.26 0.76 -5.91
N PRO A 48 -2.47 -0.32 -5.80
CA PRO A 48 -1.27 -0.27 -4.98
C PRO A 48 -0.20 0.60 -5.66
N PRO A 49 0.27 1.69 -5.01
CA PRO A 49 1.31 2.52 -5.59
C PRO A 49 2.62 1.74 -5.73
N ASN A 50 3.31 2.02 -6.83
CA ASN A 50 4.62 1.43 -7.15
C ASN A 50 5.70 1.92 -6.18
N VAL A 51 6.56 1.03 -5.68
CA VAL A 51 7.68 1.40 -4.80
C VAL A 51 8.86 2.02 -5.56
N THR A 52 8.57 2.77 -6.61
CA THR A 52 9.57 3.46 -7.46
C THR A 52 10.06 4.78 -6.89
N GLY A 53 9.39 5.30 -5.86
CA GLY A 53 9.71 6.57 -5.24
C GLY A 53 8.62 7.06 -4.29
N GLN A 54 8.58 8.38 -4.08
CA GLN A 54 7.56 9.02 -3.25
C GLN A 54 6.26 9.22 -4.01
N LEU A 55 5.16 9.36 -3.26
CA LEU A 55 3.87 9.73 -3.84
C LEU A 55 3.90 11.19 -4.36
N HIS A 56 3.10 11.45 -5.36
CA HIS A 56 2.87 12.78 -5.94
C HIS A 56 1.39 13.17 -5.88
N MET A 57 1.05 14.37 -6.32
CA MET A 57 -0.32 14.91 -6.23
C MET A 57 -1.39 14.03 -6.89
N GLY A 58 -1.05 13.32 -7.97
CA GLY A 58 -1.97 12.37 -8.60
C GLY A 58 -2.38 11.23 -7.67
N HIS A 59 -1.44 10.67 -6.92
CA HIS A 59 -1.73 9.66 -5.89
C HIS A 59 -2.55 10.24 -4.74
N ALA A 60 -2.27 11.49 -4.34
CA ALA A 60 -3.04 12.15 -3.29
C ALA A 60 -4.50 12.33 -3.71
N MET A 61 -4.75 12.76 -4.94
CA MET A 61 -6.10 12.93 -5.48
C MET A 61 -6.85 11.60 -5.53
N ASP A 62 -6.23 10.56 -6.10
CA ASP A 62 -6.81 9.21 -6.18
C ASP A 62 -7.17 8.66 -4.80
N SER A 63 -6.23 8.71 -3.85
CA SER A 63 -6.46 8.28 -2.46
C SER A 63 -7.56 9.09 -1.78
N THR A 64 -7.62 10.39 -2.00
CA THR A 64 -8.65 11.26 -1.40
C THR A 64 -10.05 10.89 -1.87
N LEU A 65 -10.24 10.62 -3.17
CA LEU A 65 -11.54 10.20 -3.70
C LEU A 65 -12.02 8.88 -3.08
N GLN A 66 -11.11 7.91 -2.96
CA GLN A 66 -11.40 6.63 -2.31
C GLN A 66 -11.73 6.79 -0.82
N ASP A 67 -10.98 7.66 -0.12
CA ASP A 67 -11.20 7.93 1.30
C ASP A 67 -12.55 8.60 1.57
N ILE A 68 -12.93 9.57 0.74
CA ILE A 68 -14.25 10.22 0.82
C ILE A 68 -15.37 9.18 0.72
N LEU A 69 -15.31 8.31 -0.29
CA LEU A 69 -16.33 7.26 -0.48
C LEU A 69 -16.37 6.29 0.70
N THR A 70 -15.21 5.86 1.18
CA THR A 70 -15.12 4.94 2.31
C THR A 70 -15.66 5.54 3.59
N ARG A 71 -15.31 6.80 3.92
CA ARG A 71 -15.82 7.53 5.07
C ARG A 71 -17.32 7.76 4.97
N PHE A 72 -17.80 8.15 3.80
CA PHE A 72 -19.23 8.33 3.55
C PHE A 72 -20.01 7.03 3.79
N LYS A 73 -19.49 5.89 3.32
CA LYS A 73 -20.12 4.59 3.57
C LYS A 73 -20.09 4.18 5.05
N ARG A 74 -19.01 4.47 5.77
CA ARG A 74 -18.98 4.28 7.24
C ARG A 74 -20.06 5.12 7.95
N MET A 75 -20.22 6.37 7.56
CA MET A 75 -21.27 7.25 8.12
C MET A 75 -22.67 6.74 7.82
N GLN A 76 -22.87 6.07 6.69
CA GLN A 76 -24.13 5.39 6.35
C GLN A 76 -24.34 4.06 7.08
N GLY A 77 -23.42 3.63 7.95
CA GLY A 77 -23.52 2.40 8.73
C GLY A 77 -23.07 1.13 8.00
N TYR A 78 -22.39 1.24 6.85
CA TYR A 78 -21.82 0.08 6.17
C TYR A 78 -20.62 -0.50 6.94
N SER A 79 -20.36 -1.81 6.75
CA SER A 79 -19.08 -2.44 7.09
C SER A 79 -18.10 -2.13 5.95
N ALA A 80 -17.38 -1.00 6.08
CA ALA A 80 -16.56 -0.48 5.00
C ALA A 80 -15.09 -0.83 5.21
N LEU A 81 -14.51 -1.51 4.23
CA LEU A 81 -13.10 -1.85 4.14
C LEU A 81 -12.43 -1.02 3.02
N TRP A 82 -11.38 -0.31 3.35
CA TRP A 82 -10.43 0.21 2.37
C TRP A 82 -9.10 -0.51 2.56
N LEU A 83 -8.78 -1.40 1.61
CA LEU A 83 -7.63 -2.28 1.67
C LEU A 83 -6.41 -1.59 1.05
N PRO A 84 -5.37 -1.28 1.83
CA PRO A 84 -4.16 -0.68 1.31
C PRO A 84 -3.16 -1.73 0.82
N GLY A 85 -2.23 -1.27 -0.03
CA GLY A 85 -1.10 -2.08 -0.48
C GLY A 85 -0.06 -1.25 -1.20
N THR A 86 1.06 -1.89 -1.55
CA THR A 86 2.12 -1.34 -2.41
C THR A 86 2.52 -2.36 -3.45
N ASP A 87 2.90 -1.88 -4.63
CA ASP A 87 3.33 -2.72 -5.74
C ASP A 87 4.86 -2.73 -5.87
N HIS A 88 5.41 -3.93 -6.05
CA HIS A 88 6.84 -4.12 -6.30
C HIS A 88 7.29 -3.51 -7.65
N ALA A 89 6.39 -3.38 -8.62
CA ALA A 89 6.63 -2.75 -9.93
C ALA A 89 7.92 -3.23 -10.63
N GLY A 90 8.30 -4.46 -10.43
CA GLY A 90 9.45 -5.21 -10.93
C GLY A 90 10.48 -4.41 -11.74
N ILE A 91 10.27 -4.27 -13.04
CA ILE A 91 11.18 -3.59 -13.96
C ILE A 91 11.43 -2.13 -13.56
N ALA A 92 10.37 -1.37 -13.26
CA ALA A 92 10.50 0.06 -12.94
C ALA A 92 11.31 0.31 -11.67
N THR A 93 11.11 -0.53 -10.64
CA THR A 93 11.89 -0.44 -9.39
C THR A 93 13.36 -0.79 -9.64
N GLN A 94 13.64 -1.84 -10.41
CA GLN A 94 15.01 -2.20 -10.75
C GLN A 94 15.72 -1.10 -11.54
N ILE A 95 15.05 -0.46 -12.49
CA ILE A 95 15.60 0.69 -13.24
C ILE A 95 15.97 1.82 -12.27
N LYS A 96 15.12 2.15 -11.31
CA LYS A 96 15.41 3.20 -10.32
C LYS A 96 16.60 2.87 -9.43
N VAL A 97 16.74 1.62 -9.03
CA VAL A 97 17.89 1.17 -8.25
C VAL A 97 19.17 1.21 -9.10
N GLU A 98 19.09 0.83 -10.37
CA GLU A 98 20.22 0.86 -11.28
C GLU A 98 20.68 2.29 -11.64
N GLU A 99 19.71 3.22 -11.85
CA GLU A 99 20.00 4.65 -12.01
C GLU A 99 20.80 5.17 -10.82
N ARG A 100 20.30 4.90 -9.60
CA ARG A 100 20.97 5.35 -8.39
C ARG A 100 22.36 4.73 -8.19
N LEU A 101 22.50 3.44 -8.46
CA LEU A 101 23.78 2.75 -8.39
C LEU A 101 24.81 3.38 -9.34
N ARG A 102 24.36 3.75 -10.54
CA ARG A 102 25.21 4.44 -11.53
C ARG A 102 25.61 5.84 -11.08
N GLU A 103 24.67 6.60 -10.48
CA GLU A 103 24.93 7.96 -10.01
C GLU A 103 25.82 8.01 -8.77
N GLU A 104 25.62 7.12 -7.81
CA GLU A 104 26.32 7.17 -6.52
C GLU A 104 27.61 6.35 -6.48
N GLU A 105 27.64 5.21 -7.16
CA GLU A 105 28.75 4.25 -7.09
C GLU A 105 29.45 4.03 -8.44
N HIS A 106 28.93 4.59 -9.54
CA HIS A 106 29.42 4.38 -10.90
C HIS A 106 29.46 2.91 -11.34
N LEU A 107 28.59 2.09 -10.77
CA LEU A 107 28.47 0.66 -11.03
C LEU A 107 27.16 0.35 -11.78
N THR A 108 27.15 -0.83 -12.40
CA THR A 108 25.95 -1.43 -13.02
C THR A 108 25.52 -2.68 -12.25
N ARG A 109 24.34 -3.17 -12.52
CA ARG A 109 23.87 -4.44 -11.98
C ARG A 109 24.75 -5.63 -12.34
N TYR A 110 25.46 -5.54 -13.46
CA TYR A 110 26.38 -6.59 -13.91
C TYR A 110 27.67 -6.62 -13.10
N ASP A 111 28.16 -5.45 -12.67
CA ASP A 111 29.34 -5.33 -11.82
C ASP A 111 29.09 -5.90 -10.41
N LEU A 112 27.87 -5.71 -9.89
CA LEU A 112 27.45 -6.24 -8.58
C LEU A 112 27.15 -7.75 -8.62
N GLY A 113 26.62 -8.23 -9.73
CA GLY A 113 26.01 -9.54 -9.82
C GLY A 113 24.61 -9.59 -9.17
N ARG A 114 23.90 -10.70 -9.44
CA ARG A 114 22.47 -10.84 -9.10
C ARG A 114 22.17 -10.67 -7.60
N GLU A 115 22.91 -11.33 -6.74
CA GLU A 115 22.63 -11.37 -5.30
C GLU A 115 22.72 -9.98 -4.66
N LYS A 116 23.87 -9.32 -4.86
CA LYS A 116 24.09 -7.97 -4.31
C LYS A 116 23.15 -6.93 -4.91
N PHE A 117 22.81 -7.08 -6.19
CA PHE A 117 21.81 -6.19 -6.80
C PHE A 117 20.43 -6.36 -6.17
N LEU A 118 20.00 -7.61 -5.93
CA LEU A 118 18.72 -7.87 -5.23
C LEU A 118 18.72 -7.31 -3.81
N GLU A 119 19.82 -7.38 -3.06
CA GLU A 119 19.92 -6.74 -1.75
C GLU A 119 19.63 -5.23 -1.83
N ARG A 120 20.18 -4.55 -2.86
CA ARG A 120 19.91 -3.12 -3.10
C ARG A 120 18.43 -2.86 -3.44
N VAL A 121 17.82 -3.73 -4.24
CA VAL A 121 16.39 -3.62 -4.60
C VAL A 121 15.51 -3.80 -3.37
N TRP A 122 15.81 -4.76 -2.50
CA TRP A 122 15.06 -4.95 -1.25
C TRP A 122 15.24 -3.78 -0.27
N ALA A 123 16.46 -3.26 -0.13
CA ALA A 123 16.71 -2.05 0.66
C ALA A 123 15.94 -0.83 0.14
N TRP A 124 15.87 -0.67 -1.18
CA TRP A 124 15.04 0.34 -1.84
C TRP A 124 13.56 0.18 -1.49
N LYS A 125 13.04 -1.04 -1.61
CA LYS A 125 11.64 -1.37 -1.27
C LYS A 125 11.34 -1.03 0.19
N GLU A 126 12.21 -1.37 1.13
CA GLU A 126 12.02 -1.03 2.56
C GLU A 126 11.92 0.48 2.74
N LYS A 127 12.84 1.23 2.14
CA LYS A 127 12.87 2.69 2.25
C LYS A 127 11.61 3.34 1.68
N TYR A 128 11.29 3.05 0.43
CA TYR A 128 10.20 3.74 -0.28
C TYR A 128 8.82 3.17 0.01
N GLY A 129 8.69 1.88 0.26
CA GLY A 129 7.45 1.27 0.70
C GLY A 129 6.98 1.86 2.02
N ASN A 130 7.86 1.98 3.00
CA ASN A 130 7.55 2.64 4.28
C ASN A 130 7.22 4.11 4.08
N ARG A 131 7.98 4.83 3.22
CA ARG A 131 7.73 6.24 2.93
C ARG A 131 6.35 6.49 2.31
N ILE A 132 5.90 5.63 1.40
CA ILE A 132 4.57 5.68 0.79
C ILE A 132 3.48 5.56 1.86
N VAL A 133 3.60 4.58 2.75
CA VAL A 133 2.65 4.37 3.85
C VAL A 133 2.60 5.59 4.78
N GLU A 134 3.76 6.16 5.13
CA GLU A 134 3.83 7.38 5.94
C GLU A 134 3.14 8.57 5.27
N GLN A 135 3.37 8.77 3.97
CA GLN A 135 2.72 9.85 3.22
C GLN A 135 1.19 9.69 3.20
N GLN A 136 0.69 8.47 3.00
CA GLN A 136 -0.74 8.19 3.05
C GLN A 136 -1.33 8.44 4.44
N LYS A 137 -0.63 8.05 5.50
CA LYS A 137 -1.03 8.33 6.88
C LYS A 137 -1.06 9.84 7.16
N LYS A 138 -0.08 10.59 6.65
CA LYS A 138 -0.05 12.05 6.78
C LYS A 138 -1.18 12.75 6.03
N MET A 139 -1.66 12.18 4.94
CA MET A 139 -2.89 12.66 4.27
C MET A 139 -4.17 12.30 5.04
N GLY A 140 -4.07 11.55 6.14
CA GLY A 140 -5.21 11.11 6.94
C GLY A 140 -5.97 9.93 6.34
N ALA A 141 -5.37 9.15 5.42
CA ALA A 141 -6.03 8.03 4.76
C ALA A 141 -6.59 7.01 5.76
N SER A 142 -7.89 6.70 5.65
CA SER A 142 -8.60 5.82 6.58
C SER A 142 -8.59 4.35 6.17
N CYS A 143 -7.42 3.87 5.76
CA CYS A 143 -7.20 2.49 5.37
C CYS A 143 -7.15 1.53 6.56
N ASP A 144 -7.51 0.29 6.34
CA ASP A 144 -7.25 -0.79 7.30
C ASP A 144 -5.79 -1.27 7.18
N TRP A 145 -4.88 -0.57 7.85
CA TRP A 145 -3.45 -0.84 7.79
C TRP A 145 -3.06 -2.22 8.33
N SER A 146 -3.89 -2.85 9.15
CA SER A 146 -3.65 -4.21 9.64
C SER A 146 -3.71 -5.25 8.53
N ARG A 147 -4.28 -4.89 7.38
CA ARG A 147 -4.43 -5.74 6.18
C ARG A 147 -3.57 -5.28 5.02
N SER A 148 -2.63 -4.37 5.27
CA SER A 148 -1.73 -3.90 4.20
C SER A 148 -0.99 -5.05 3.53
N ARG A 149 -0.92 -5.01 2.20
CA ARG A 149 -0.26 -6.05 1.39
C ARG A 149 0.84 -5.44 0.52
N PHE A 150 1.85 -6.24 0.28
CA PHE A 150 2.86 -5.97 -0.75
C PHE A 150 2.76 -7.06 -1.81
N THR A 151 2.75 -6.67 -3.08
CA THR A 151 2.48 -7.61 -4.19
C THR A 151 3.49 -8.75 -4.34
N MET A 152 4.65 -8.66 -3.67
CA MET A 152 5.64 -9.74 -3.57
C MET A 152 5.79 -10.28 -2.15
N ASP A 153 4.83 -10.09 -1.26
CA ASP A 153 4.85 -10.79 0.03
C ASP A 153 4.68 -12.30 -0.17
N GLU A 154 4.98 -13.06 0.87
CA GLU A 154 4.96 -14.52 0.82
C GLU A 154 3.61 -15.07 0.35
N GLY A 155 2.50 -14.55 0.89
CA GLY A 155 1.16 -15.00 0.52
C GLY A 155 0.78 -14.66 -0.92
N CYS A 156 1.09 -13.45 -1.40
CA CYS A 156 0.87 -13.09 -2.80
C CYS A 156 1.76 -13.92 -3.74
N SER A 157 3.02 -14.15 -3.36
CA SER A 157 3.96 -14.96 -4.15
C SER A 157 3.52 -16.43 -4.24
N GLN A 158 2.96 -16.98 -3.17
CA GLN A 158 2.41 -18.33 -3.16
C GLN A 158 1.15 -18.41 -4.04
N ALA A 159 0.22 -17.47 -3.88
CA ALA A 159 -1.02 -17.44 -4.66
C ALA A 159 -0.76 -17.33 -6.17
N VAL A 160 0.22 -16.51 -6.57
CA VAL A 160 0.63 -16.40 -8.00
C VAL A 160 1.16 -17.72 -8.52
N ARG A 161 2.00 -18.42 -7.75
CA ARG A 161 2.54 -19.73 -8.17
C ARG A 161 1.47 -20.79 -8.27
N GLU A 162 0.54 -20.86 -7.31
CA GLU A 162 -0.58 -21.79 -7.34
C GLU A 162 -1.47 -21.54 -8.56
N ALA A 163 -1.89 -20.30 -8.77
CA ALA A 163 -2.71 -19.93 -9.91
C ALA A 163 -2.03 -20.26 -11.26
N PHE A 164 -0.71 -19.98 -11.36
CA PHE A 164 0.04 -20.32 -12.57
C PHE A 164 0.09 -21.84 -12.82
N CYS A 165 0.34 -22.64 -11.79
CA CYS A 165 0.35 -24.09 -11.90
C CYS A 165 -1.04 -24.65 -12.29
N GLU A 166 -2.11 -24.16 -11.67
CA GLU A 166 -3.48 -24.57 -12.00
C GLU A 166 -3.85 -24.23 -13.45
N LEU A 167 -3.53 -23.01 -13.90
CA LEU A 167 -3.77 -22.59 -15.28
C LEU A 167 -3.00 -23.45 -16.28
N CYS A 168 -1.75 -23.82 -15.97
CA CYS A 168 -0.93 -24.71 -16.79
C CYS A 168 -1.56 -26.11 -16.88
N LEU A 169 -2.00 -26.67 -15.75
CA LEU A 169 -2.66 -27.98 -15.69
C LEU A 169 -4.01 -28.04 -16.46
N LEU A 170 -4.71 -26.90 -16.49
CA LEU A 170 -5.98 -26.77 -17.22
C LEU A 170 -5.78 -26.39 -18.70
N TYR A 171 -4.56 -26.28 -19.20
CA TYR A 171 -4.23 -25.83 -20.56
C TYR A 171 -4.83 -24.48 -20.95
N THR A 172 -5.16 -23.65 -19.98
CA THR A 172 -5.69 -22.30 -20.23
C THR A 172 -4.60 -21.25 -20.43
N SER A 173 -3.37 -21.59 -20.07
CA SER A 173 -2.18 -20.77 -20.29
C SER A 173 -1.04 -21.68 -20.78
N PRO A 174 -0.91 -21.89 -22.10
CA PRO A 174 0.19 -22.68 -22.62
C PRO A 174 1.52 -22.05 -22.28
N SER A 175 2.48 -22.86 -21.84
CA SER A 175 3.84 -22.39 -21.63
C SER A 175 4.49 -22.04 -22.97
N PRO A 176 5.24 -20.95 -23.09
CA PRO A 176 5.99 -20.65 -24.30
C PRO A 176 7.06 -21.70 -24.66
N ARG A 177 7.20 -22.72 -23.82
CA ARG A 177 8.15 -23.82 -24.00
C ARG A 177 7.49 -25.13 -24.48
N ASP A 178 6.18 -25.16 -24.58
CA ASP A 178 5.38 -26.22 -25.17
C ASP A 178 5.14 -25.90 -26.66
#